data_286bdc13cb914a50ed2f6fde42f101c1
#
_entry.id   286bdc13cb914a50ed2f6fde42f101c1
#
_cell.length_a   1.000
_cell.length_b   1.000
_cell.length_c   1.000
_cell.angle_alpha   90.00
_cell.angle_beta   90.00
_cell.angle_gamma   90.00
#
_symmetry.space_group_name_H-M   'P 1'
#
loop_
_entity.id
_entity.type
_entity.pdbx_description
1 polymer ?
#
loop_
_entity_poly.entity_id
_entity_poly.type
_entity_poly.pdbx_seq_one_letter_code
_entity_poly.pdbx_strand_id
1 'polypeptide(L)'
;MTKISSIMIYGISIYLLLIIIMFIFQRSLLYQPSREKLDVSYYNSSGLKKINFTTQDGIVLKSLFKKPSKSENNTIVVFHGNAGHIGHRVQKFKPFMDEGYGLLLLEYRGYGENKGKPTESGLYLDGKAALDFLANYNIPVNKTILYGESLGCGLAVKFSTEESFKATILEAPYTSIADVAMRQYWYLPARWLVLDRYDIISKVKNINSPLLVLHGLKDKIISIEFGKRVFNSA
;
A
#
# COMPACT_ATOMS: atom_id res chain seq x y z
N MET A 1 -30.11 28.62 -31.48
CA MET A 1 -29.39 28.54 -30.18
C MET A 1 -28.69 29.86 -29.94
N THR A 2 -28.82 30.45 -28.78
CA THR A 2 -28.11 31.69 -28.44
C THR A 2 -26.63 31.41 -28.25
N LYS A 3 -25.75 32.40 -28.49
CA LYS A 3 -24.29 32.25 -28.25
C LYS A 3 -23.99 31.76 -26.83
N ILE A 4 -24.78 32.16 -25.84
CA ILE A 4 -24.63 31.75 -24.43
C ILE A 4 -24.91 30.24 -24.26
N SER A 5 -25.99 29.72 -24.89
CA SER A 5 -26.27 28.27 -24.81
C SER A 5 -25.19 27.42 -25.45
N SER A 6 -24.57 27.87 -26.53
CA SER A 6 -23.43 27.18 -27.16
C SER A 6 -22.20 27.14 -26.25
N ILE A 7 -21.82 28.26 -25.60
CA ILE A 7 -20.72 28.35 -24.66
C ILE A 7 -20.91 27.39 -23.47
N MET A 8 -22.13 27.38 -22.90
CA MET A 8 -22.45 26.45 -21.79
C MET A 8 -22.33 24.99 -22.22
N ILE A 9 -22.82 24.61 -23.40
CA ILE A 9 -22.72 23.25 -23.92
C ILE A 9 -21.24 22.86 -24.09
N TYR A 10 -20.39 23.71 -24.67
CA TYR A 10 -18.95 23.45 -24.79
C TYR A 10 -18.29 23.29 -23.42
N GLY A 11 -18.59 24.14 -22.45
CA GLY A 11 -18.06 24.05 -21.10
C GLY A 11 -18.41 22.72 -20.42
N ILE A 12 -19.67 22.31 -20.49
CA ILE A 12 -20.14 21.02 -19.96
C ILE A 12 -19.46 19.85 -20.68
N SER A 13 -19.35 19.90 -22.00
CA SER A 13 -18.71 18.85 -22.79
C SER A 13 -17.23 18.68 -22.43
N ILE A 14 -16.49 19.77 -22.25
CA ILE A 14 -15.08 19.75 -21.82
C ILE A 14 -14.97 19.16 -20.40
N TYR A 15 -15.85 19.55 -19.48
CA TYR A 15 -15.84 19.02 -18.12
C TYR A 15 -16.15 17.51 -18.09
N LEU A 16 -17.14 17.04 -18.85
CA LEU A 16 -17.43 15.62 -18.98
C LEU A 16 -16.27 14.84 -19.59
N LEU A 17 -15.62 15.40 -20.61
CA LEU A 17 -14.43 14.81 -21.21
C LEU A 17 -13.30 14.68 -20.18
N LEU A 18 -13.07 15.71 -19.35
CA LEU A 18 -12.09 15.67 -18.27
C LEU A 18 -12.41 14.54 -17.26
N ILE A 19 -13.68 14.40 -16.86
CA ILE A 19 -14.11 13.31 -15.98
C ILE A 19 -13.79 11.94 -16.60
N ILE A 20 -14.12 11.75 -17.87
CA ILE A 20 -13.86 10.49 -18.60
C ILE A 20 -12.36 10.19 -18.65
N ILE A 21 -11.52 11.17 -18.98
CA ILE A 21 -10.07 11.02 -19.02
C ILE A 21 -9.55 10.63 -17.63
N MET A 22 -9.94 11.34 -16.59
CA MET A 22 -9.52 11.06 -15.21
C MET A 22 -10.00 9.67 -14.76
N PHE A 23 -11.20 9.25 -15.12
CA PHE A 23 -11.72 7.92 -14.83
C PHE A 23 -10.91 6.82 -15.52
N ILE A 24 -10.56 6.97 -16.78
CA ILE A 24 -9.77 5.99 -17.54
C ILE A 24 -8.35 5.88 -16.98
N PHE A 25 -7.72 7.00 -16.64
CA PHE A 25 -6.31 7.04 -16.22
C PHE A 25 -6.10 7.01 -14.69
N GLN A 26 -7.15 6.89 -13.87
CA GLN A 26 -7.06 6.97 -12.42
C GLN A 26 -6.05 5.99 -11.82
N ARG A 27 -5.93 4.77 -12.34
CA ARG A 27 -4.94 3.79 -11.87
C ARG A 27 -3.51 4.19 -12.19
N SER A 28 -3.27 4.84 -13.32
CA SER A 28 -1.95 5.39 -13.66
C SER A 28 -1.57 6.59 -12.79
N LEU A 29 -2.57 7.32 -12.27
CA LEU A 29 -2.36 8.40 -11.31
C LEU A 29 -2.12 7.85 -9.90
N LEU A 30 -2.82 6.79 -9.51
CA LEU A 30 -2.68 6.18 -8.20
C LEU A 30 -1.40 5.36 -8.08
N TYR A 31 -1.14 4.45 -9.01
CA TYR A 31 0.00 3.54 -8.98
C TYR A 31 1.14 4.08 -9.84
N GLN A 32 2.28 4.33 -9.21
CA GLN A 32 3.47 4.89 -9.85
C GLN A 32 4.66 3.94 -9.70
N PRO A 33 4.59 2.74 -10.30
CA PRO A 33 5.62 1.74 -10.13
C PRO A 33 6.93 2.16 -10.80
N SER A 34 8.06 2.05 -10.09
CA SER A 34 9.34 1.87 -10.76
C SER A 34 9.40 0.44 -11.31
N ARG A 35 9.78 0.29 -12.57
CA ARG A 35 10.01 -1.01 -13.22
C ARG A 35 11.50 -1.36 -13.28
N GLU A 36 12.31 -0.68 -12.49
CA GLU A 36 13.72 -1.00 -12.36
C GLU A 36 13.88 -2.40 -11.76
N LYS A 37 14.87 -3.13 -12.27
CA LYS A 37 15.24 -4.41 -11.68
C LYS A 37 15.83 -4.16 -10.31
N LEU A 38 15.46 -5.04 -9.38
CA LEU A 38 16.00 -5.00 -8.04
C LEU A 38 17.47 -5.40 -8.08
N ASP A 39 18.36 -4.42 -8.06
CA ASP A 39 19.79 -4.63 -8.05
C ASP A 39 20.26 -5.24 -6.71
N VAL A 40 21.22 -6.15 -6.78
CA VAL A 40 21.80 -6.82 -5.61
C VAL A 40 22.41 -5.82 -4.63
N SER A 41 22.94 -4.68 -5.14
CA SER A 41 23.53 -3.62 -4.32
C SER A 41 22.57 -3.06 -3.26
N TYR A 42 21.26 -3.08 -3.49
CA TYR A 42 20.26 -2.60 -2.53
C TYR A 42 20.15 -3.47 -1.28
N TYR A 43 20.47 -4.78 -1.36
CA TYR A 43 20.17 -5.71 -0.27
C TYR A 43 21.29 -6.66 0.11
N ASN A 44 22.39 -6.76 -0.64
CA ASN A 44 23.46 -7.74 -0.45
C ASN A 44 24.10 -7.66 0.95
N SER A 45 24.32 -6.45 1.48
CA SER A 45 24.93 -6.24 2.81
C SER A 45 23.96 -6.44 3.98
N SER A 46 22.66 -6.59 3.72
CA SER A 46 21.61 -6.63 4.76
C SER A 46 21.21 -8.06 5.18
N GLY A 47 21.69 -9.08 4.44
CA GLY A 47 21.28 -10.48 4.63
C GLY A 47 19.89 -10.80 4.07
N LEU A 48 19.26 -9.86 3.35
CA LEU A 48 18.04 -10.10 2.58
C LEU A 48 18.33 -11.01 1.38
N LYS A 49 17.38 -11.86 1.04
CA LYS A 49 17.44 -12.72 -0.14
C LYS A 49 16.22 -12.44 -1.02
N LYS A 50 16.45 -12.44 -2.33
CA LYS A 50 15.35 -12.42 -3.30
C LYS A 50 14.63 -13.76 -3.24
N ILE A 51 13.32 -13.71 -3.10
CA ILE A 51 12.44 -14.86 -3.02
C ILE A 51 11.33 -14.75 -4.06
N ASN A 52 10.70 -15.88 -4.37
CA ASN A 52 9.52 -15.92 -5.24
C ASN A 52 8.41 -16.69 -4.53
N PHE A 53 7.17 -16.24 -4.72
CA PHE A 53 5.96 -16.95 -4.34
C PHE A 53 4.84 -16.62 -5.32
N THR A 54 3.83 -17.47 -5.38
CA THR A 54 2.75 -17.36 -6.37
C THR A 54 1.46 -16.94 -5.69
N THR A 55 0.80 -15.95 -6.26
CA THR A 55 -0.54 -15.50 -5.81
C THR A 55 -1.62 -16.50 -6.21
N GLN A 56 -2.80 -16.40 -5.59
CA GLN A 56 -3.94 -17.27 -5.89
C GLN A 56 -4.37 -17.18 -7.36
N ASP A 57 -4.20 -16.04 -8.01
CA ASP A 57 -4.49 -15.82 -9.44
C ASP A 57 -3.30 -16.11 -10.37
N GLY A 58 -2.26 -16.81 -9.87
CA GLY A 58 -1.18 -17.38 -10.66
C GLY A 58 -0.02 -16.42 -10.99
N ILE A 59 0.02 -15.22 -10.42
CA ILE A 59 1.16 -14.30 -10.62
C ILE A 59 2.31 -14.70 -9.71
N VAL A 60 3.50 -14.89 -10.30
CA VAL A 60 4.75 -15.08 -9.55
C VAL A 60 5.29 -13.72 -9.15
N LEU A 61 5.37 -13.47 -7.83
CA LEU A 61 5.94 -12.25 -7.25
C LEU A 61 7.36 -12.50 -6.79
N LYS A 62 8.24 -11.57 -7.11
CA LYS A 62 9.61 -11.46 -6.59
C LYS A 62 9.60 -10.43 -5.48
N SER A 63 10.13 -10.81 -4.32
CA SER A 63 10.15 -9.99 -3.10
C SER A 63 11.48 -10.18 -2.37
N LEU A 64 11.71 -9.45 -1.28
CA LEU A 64 12.91 -9.63 -0.45
C LEU A 64 12.51 -10.18 0.92
N PHE A 65 13.28 -11.17 1.40
CA PHE A 65 13.04 -11.80 2.70
C PHE A 65 14.33 -12.07 3.46
N LYS A 66 14.28 -11.83 4.76
CA LYS A 66 15.27 -12.25 5.75
C LYS A 66 14.54 -12.92 6.91
N LYS A 67 14.95 -14.13 7.27
CA LYS A 67 14.43 -14.80 8.48
C LYS A 67 14.82 -14.01 9.73
N PRO A 68 14.01 -14.08 10.81
CA PRO A 68 14.45 -13.57 12.11
C PRO A 68 15.68 -14.33 12.59
N SER A 69 16.55 -13.65 13.34
CA SER A 69 17.82 -14.23 13.82
C SER A 69 17.61 -15.38 14.81
N LYS A 70 16.49 -15.30 15.56
CA LYS A 70 16.05 -16.35 16.50
C LYS A 70 14.55 -16.57 16.33
N SER A 71 14.08 -17.75 16.69
CA SER A 71 12.66 -18.14 16.56
C SER A 71 11.70 -17.30 17.40
N GLU A 72 12.17 -16.70 18.50
CA GLU A 72 11.40 -15.80 19.36
C GLU A 72 11.23 -14.39 18.76
N ASN A 73 12.09 -13.97 17.85
CA ASN A 73 12.03 -12.65 17.24
C ASN A 73 10.84 -12.52 16.26
N ASN A 74 10.28 -11.33 16.20
CA ASN A 74 9.17 -11.04 15.30
C ASN A 74 9.66 -10.82 13.85
N THR A 75 8.74 -10.92 12.89
CA THR A 75 8.97 -10.61 11.48
C THR A 75 8.08 -9.45 11.05
N ILE A 76 8.67 -8.46 10.38
CA ILE A 76 7.96 -7.32 9.83
C ILE A 76 7.60 -7.62 8.37
N VAL A 77 6.31 -7.52 8.02
CA VAL A 77 5.83 -7.54 6.63
C VAL A 77 5.57 -6.10 6.22
N VAL A 78 6.25 -5.66 5.17
CA VAL A 78 6.14 -4.28 4.68
C VAL A 78 5.31 -4.24 3.41
N PHE A 79 4.21 -3.52 3.49
CA PHE A 79 3.38 -3.08 2.38
C PHE A 79 3.79 -1.64 2.03
N HIS A 80 4.52 -1.46 0.94
CA HIS A 80 5.10 -0.16 0.59
C HIS A 80 4.08 0.82 -0.03
N GLY A 81 4.47 2.07 -0.16
CA GLY A 81 3.66 3.13 -0.77
C GLY A 81 3.49 2.98 -2.28
N ASN A 82 2.74 3.90 -2.88
CA ASN A 82 2.34 3.86 -4.29
C ASN A 82 3.47 4.06 -5.30
N ALA A 83 4.64 4.56 -4.89
CA ALA A 83 5.74 4.90 -5.79
C ALA A 83 7.01 4.10 -5.50
N GLY A 84 7.84 3.93 -6.55
CA GLY A 84 9.16 3.29 -6.45
C GLY A 84 9.10 1.77 -6.48
N HIS A 85 10.01 1.12 -5.76
CA HIS A 85 10.12 -0.34 -5.56
C HIS A 85 10.73 -0.65 -4.19
N ILE A 86 10.68 -1.91 -3.74
CA ILE A 86 11.10 -2.33 -2.39
C ILE A 86 12.58 -2.06 -2.07
N GLY A 87 13.46 -2.03 -3.07
CA GLY A 87 14.88 -1.73 -2.87
C GLY A 87 15.11 -0.40 -2.15
N HIS A 88 14.31 0.62 -2.44
CA HIS A 88 14.39 1.93 -1.77
C HIS A 88 14.03 1.89 -0.28
N ARG A 89 13.40 0.80 0.20
CA ARG A 89 12.97 0.64 1.60
C ARG A 89 13.97 -0.13 2.46
N VAL A 90 14.94 -0.81 1.87
CA VAL A 90 15.89 -1.67 2.59
C VAL A 90 16.61 -0.92 3.71
N GLN A 91 17.13 0.28 3.44
CA GLN A 91 17.87 1.07 4.42
C GLN A 91 16.99 1.52 5.60
N LYS A 92 15.71 1.81 5.36
CA LYS A 92 14.74 2.19 6.41
C LYS A 92 14.55 1.07 7.44
N PHE A 93 14.57 -0.17 6.99
CA PHE A 93 14.34 -1.34 7.84
C PHE A 93 15.62 -2.00 8.32
N LYS A 94 16.80 -1.51 7.91
CA LYS A 94 18.09 -2.05 8.35
C LYS A 94 18.23 -2.09 9.87
N PRO A 95 17.90 -1.04 10.65
CA PRO A 95 18.01 -1.10 12.12
C PRO A 95 17.23 -2.25 12.75
N PHE A 96 16.03 -2.57 12.25
CA PHE A 96 15.26 -3.71 12.75
C PHE A 96 15.91 -5.04 12.43
N MET A 97 16.51 -5.17 11.25
CA MET A 97 17.24 -6.38 10.87
C MET A 97 18.52 -6.58 11.69
N ASP A 98 19.18 -5.50 12.08
CA ASP A 98 20.37 -5.51 12.94
C ASP A 98 20.00 -5.95 14.36
N GLU A 99 18.81 -5.61 14.85
CA GLU A 99 18.21 -6.07 16.12
C GLU A 99 17.65 -7.51 16.02
N GLY A 100 17.81 -8.18 14.89
CA GLY A 100 17.44 -9.58 14.71
C GLY A 100 16.00 -9.83 14.25
N TYR A 101 15.21 -8.80 13.92
CA TYR A 101 13.89 -9.01 13.32
C TYR A 101 14.00 -9.66 11.95
N GLY A 102 13.02 -10.53 11.64
CA GLY A 102 12.77 -10.94 10.27
C GLY A 102 12.15 -9.80 9.48
N LEU A 103 12.33 -9.82 8.15
CA LEU A 103 11.78 -8.81 7.26
C LEU A 103 11.29 -9.43 5.97
N LEU A 104 10.05 -9.14 5.58
CA LEU A 104 9.49 -9.42 4.26
C LEU A 104 9.09 -8.09 3.61
N LEU A 105 9.83 -7.66 2.60
CA LEU A 105 9.47 -6.53 1.75
C LEU A 105 8.70 -7.06 0.54
N LEU A 106 7.37 -6.88 0.55
CA LEU A 106 6.51 -7.30 -0.56
C LEU A 106 6.64 -6.33 -1.73
N GLU A 107 7.07 -6.84 -2.89
CA GLU A 107 6.97 -6.12 -4.16
C GLU A 107 5.65 -6.49 -4.84
N TYR A 108 4.82 -5.50 -5.14
CA TYR A 108 3.50 -5.73 -5.73
C TYR A 108 3.57 -6.14 -7.21
N ARG A 109 2.48 -6.70 -7.71
CA ARG A 109 2.25 -6.87 -9.15
C ARG A 109 2.39 -5.54 -9.89
N GLY A 110 3.08 -5.54 -11.04
CA GLY A 110 3.33 -4.34 -11.84
C GLY A 110 4.47 -3.45 -11.33
N TYR A 111 5.05 -3.72 -10.16
CA TYR A 111 6.21 -3.03 -9.59
C TYR A 111 7.49 -3.84 -9.79
N GLY A 112 8.64 -3.16 -9.86
CA GLY A 112 9.93 -3.80 -10.07
C GLY A 112 9.90 -4.71 -11.30
N GLU A 113 10.27 -5.98 -11.09
CA GLU A 113 10.25 -7.02 -12.14
C GLU A 113 8.95 -7.81 -12.20
N ASN A 114 7.95 -7.49 -11.34
CA ASN A 114 6.73 -8.27 -11.23
C ASN A 114 5.76 -7.94 -12.36
N LYS A 115 5.20 -8.99 -12.95
CA LYS A 115 4.18 -8.87 -13.99
C LYS A 115 2.83 -8.46 -13.39
N GLY A 116 1.89 -8.13 -14.27
CA GLY A 116 0.53 -7.78 -13.90
C GLY A 116 0.28 -6.27 -13.86
N LYS A 117 -0.94 -5.91 -13.49
CA LYS A 117 -1.38 -4.52 -13.33
C LYS A 117 -1.89 -4.34 -11.90
N PRO A 118 -1.44 -3.32 -11.17
CA PRO A 118 -1.90 -3.09 -9.81
C PRO A 118 -3.38 -2.67 -9.78
N THR A 119 -4.11 -3.26 -8.86
CA THR A 119 -5.50 -2.93 -8.48
C THR A 119 -5.66 -3.19 -6.99
N GLU A 120 -6.65 -2.63 -6.33
CA GLU A 120 -6.91 -2.90 -4.91
C GLU A 120 -7.07 -4.41 -4.65
N SER A 121 -7.93 -5.08 -5.41
CA SER A 121 -8.13 -6.53 -5.27
C SER A 121 -6.86 -7.33 -5.57
N GLY A 122 -6.11 -6.92 -6.60
CA GLY A 122 -4.85 -7.58 -6.95
C GLY A 122 -3.80 -7.44 -5.85
N LEU A 123 -3.64 -6.24 -5.26
CA LEU A 123 -2.70 -6.03 -4.17
C LEU A 123 -3.10 -6.81 -2.90
N TYR A 124 -4.41 -7.01 -2.66
CA TYR A 124 -4.85 -7.91 -1.57
C TYR A 124 -4.44 -9.37 -1.84
N LEU A 125 -4.52 -9.86 -3.08
CA LEU A 125 -4.00 -11.19 -3.42
C LEU A 125 -2.48 -11.27 -3.24
N ASP A 126 -1.74 -10.20 -3.58
CA ASP A 126 -0.29 -10.14 -3.37
C ASP A 126 0.05 -10.19 -1.87
N GLY A 127 -0.64 -9.41 -1.05
CA GLY A 127 -0.46 -9.40 0.40
C GLY A 127 -0.80 -10.75 1.04
N LYS A 128 -1.90 -11.39 0.61
CA LYS A 128 -2.25 -12.73 1.11
C LYS A 128 -1.17 -13.76 0.78
N ALA A 129 -0.65 -13.76 -0.45
CA ALA A 129 0.44 -14.66 -0.85
C ALA A 129 1.72 -14.44 -0.03
N ALA A 130 2.03 -13.20 0.35
CA ALA A 130 3.15 -12.88 1.24
C ALA A 130 2.93 -13.45 2.65
N LEU A 131 1.72 -13.36 3.20
CA LEU A 131 1.39 -13.93 4.51
C LEU A 131 1.41 -15.47 4.48
N ASP A 132 0.88 -16.09 3.42
CA ASP A 132 0.95 -17.55 3.22
C ASP A 132 2.39 -18.03 3.08
N PHE A 133 3.26 -17.27 2.41
CA PHE A 133 4.70 -17.55 2.36
C PHE A 133 5.30 -17.59 3.77
N LEU A 134 5.00 -16.64 4.66
CA LEU A 134 5.48 -16.65 6.04
C LEU A 134 4.97 -17.86 6.83
N ALA A 135 3.69 -18.23 6.66
CA ALA A 135 3.11 -19.40 7.29
C ALA A 135 3.88 -20.68 6.89
N ASN A 136 4.24 -20.82 5.60
CA ASN A 136 5.04 -21.92 5.09
C ASN A 136 6.50 -21.94 5.64
N TYR A 137 6.97 -20.78 6.13
CA TYR A 137 8.26 -20.67 6.85
C TYR A 137 8.11 -20.84 8.36
N ASN A 138 6.96 -21.30 8.86
CA ASN A 138 6.62 -21.46 10.29
C ASN A 138 6.73 -20.15 11.09
N ILE A 139 6.40 -19.01 10.45
CA ILE A 139 6.32 -17.71 11.09
C ILE A 139 4.83 -17.39 11.30
N PRO A 140 4.30 -17.54 12.54
CA PRO A 140 2.89 -17.40 12.81
C PRO A 140 2.46 -15.92 12.87
N VAL A 141 1.16 -15.67 12.71
CA VAL A 141 0.58 -14.32 12.71
C VAL A 141 0.87 -13.53 14.00
N ASN A 142 0.89 -14.19 15.16
CA ASN A 142 1.18 -13.57 16.45
C ASN A 142 2.67 -13.19 16.64
N LYS A 143 3.55 -13.54 15.70
CA LYS A 143 4.95 -13.08 15.57
C LYS A 143 5.17 -12.19 14.35
N THR A 144 4.11 -11.85 13.63
CA THR A 144 4.16 -11.02 12.44
C THR A 144 3.66 -9.61 12.77
N ILE A 145 4.44 -8.60 12.40
CA ILE A 145 4.09 -7.18 12.50
C ILE A 145 3.75 -6.70 11.08
N LEU A 146 2.56 -6.15 10.89
CA LEU A 146 2.19 -5.53 9.62
C LEU A 146 2.65 -4.07 9.61
N TYR A 147 3.38 -3.68 8.58
CA TYR A 147 3.80 -2.30 8.36
C TYR A 147 3.24 -1.81 7.03
N GLY A 148 2.33 -0.87 7.08
CA GLY A 148 1.78 -0.20 5.90
C GLY A 148 2.37 1.21 5.74
N GLU A 149 2.97 1.50 4.57
CA GLU A 149 3.43 2.83 4.20
C GLU A 149 2.45 3.43 3.19
N SER A 150 1.82 4.58 3.49
CA SER A 150 0.92 5.28 2.57
C SER A 150 -0.12 4.32 1.96
N LEU A 151 -0.10 4.07 0.64
CA LEU A 151 -0.97 3.08 -0.03
C LEU A 151 -1.04 1.74 0.71
N GLY A 152 0.11 1.25 1.19
CA GLY A 152 0.24 -0.01 1.92
C GLY A 152 -0.54 -0.06 3.25
N CYS A 153 -0.95 1.10 3.80
CA CYS A 153 -1.82 1.14 4.98
C CYS A 153 -3.17 0.44 4.71
N GLY A 154 -3.68 0.53 3.48
CA GLY A 154 -4.91 -0.17 3.08
C GLY A 154 -4.78 -1.69 3.20
N LEU A 155 -3.62 -2.25 2.83
CA LEU A 155 -3.34 -3.68 2.96
C LEU A 155 -3.16 -4.07 4.42
N ALA A 156 -2.35 -3.32 5.17
CA ALA A 156 -2.12 -3.58 6.59
C ALA A 156 -3.43 -3.60 7.38
N VAL A 157 -4.31 -2.62 7.16
CA VAL A 157 -5.64 -2.58 7.80
C VAL A 157 -6.51 -3.75 7.37
N LYS A 158 -6.56 -4.08 6.06
CA LYS A 158 -7.35 -5.21 5.54
C LYS A 158 -7.00 -6.50 6.27
N PHE A 159 -5.72 -6.84 6.37
CA PHE A 159 -5.31 -8.10 6.99
C PHE A 159 -5.43 -8.07 8.52
N SER A 160 -5.13 -6.94 9.18
CA SER A 160 -5.26 -6.83 10.64
C SER A 160 -6.71 -6.86 11.15
N THR A 161 -7.70 -6.73 10.26
CA THR A 161 -9.11 -6.98 10.61
C THR A 161 -9.51 -8.45 10.45
N GLU A 162 -8.70 -9.25 9.78
CA GLU A 162 -8.99 -10.67 9.52
C GLU A 162 -8.31 -11.61 10.53
N GLU A 163 -7.11 -11.22 10.99
CA GLU A 163 -6.30 -12.01 11.92
C GLU A 163 -5.63 -11.14 12.98
N SER A 164 -5.32 -11.72 14.16
CA SER A 164 -4.67 -11.02 15.27
C SER A 164 -3.13 -11.09 15.10
N PHE A 165 -2.58 -10.10 14.43
CA PHE A 165 -1.14 -9.93 14.28
C PHE A 165 -0.47 -9.44 15.57
N LYS A 166 0.86 -9.55 15.67
CA LYS A 166 1.62 -9.03 16.82
C LYS A 166 1.42 -7.53 17.02
N ALA A 167 1.41 -6.77 15.94
CA ALA A 167 1.10 -5.33 15.89
C ALA A 167 0.82 -4.90 14.46
N THR A 168 0.16 -3.75 14.31
CA THR A 168 -0.05 -3.06 13.04
C THR A 168 0.53 -1.66 13.13
N ILE A 169 1.41 -1.30 12.18
CA ILE A 169 2.04 0.02 12.08
C ILE A 169 1.57 0.65 10.78
N LEU A 170 1.00 1.84 10.87
CA LEU A 170 0.52 2.63 9.73
C LEU A 170 1.35 3.91 9.64
N GLU A 171 2.12 4.07 8.58
CA GLU A 171 2.88 5.28 8.30
C GLU A 171 2.18 6.09 7.22
N ALA A 172 1.89 7.37 7.51
CA ALA A 172 1.12 8.28 6.67
C ALA A 172 -0.22 7.67 6.19
N PRO A 173 -1.07 7.13 7.10
CA PRO A 173 -2.35 6.57 6.70
C PRO A 173 -3.32 7.65 6.22
N TYR A 174 -4.26 7.21 5.39
CA TYR A 174 -5.38 8.00 4.87
C TYR A 174 -6.72 7.34 5.24
N THR A 175 -7.81 8.08 5.14
CA THR A 175 -9.16 7.54 5.44
C THR A 175 -9.68 6.63 4.32
N SER A 176 -9.53 7.08 3.07
CA SER A 176 -9.73 6.31 1.83
C SER A 176 -9.02 7.00 0.67
N ILE A 177 -8.70 6.28 -0.39
CA ILE A 177 -8.17 6.90 -1.63
C ILE A 177 -9.20 7.87 -2.22
N ALA A 178 -10.49 7.59 -2.06
CA ALA A 178 -11.53 8.51 -2.49
C ALA A 178 -11.48 9.85 -1.75
N ASP A 179 -11.22 9.86 -0.44
CA ASP A 179 -11.09 11.09 0.34
C ASP A 179 -9.82 11.88 -0.04
N VAL A 180 -8.70 11.19 -0.30
CA VAL A 180 -7.48 11.82 -0.80
C VAL A 180 -7.72 12.45 -2.16
N ALA A 181 -8.38 11.71 -3.08
CA ALA A 181 -8.71 12.20 -4.41
C ALA A 181 -9.66 13.40 -4.35
N MET A 182 -10.67 13.40 -3.48
CA MET A 182 -11.56 14.56 -3.28
C MET A 182 -10.80 15.80 -2.79
N ARG A 183 -9.81 15.64 -1.94
CA ARG A 183 -8.99 16.76 -1.48
C ARG A 183 -8.09 17.31 -2.59
N GLN A 184 -7.47 16.44 -3.37
CA GLN A 184 -6.55 16.80 -4.44
C GLN A 184 -7.28 17.35 -5.67
N TYR A 185 -8.43 16.77 -6.00
CA TYR A 185 -9.24 17.04 -7.19
C TYR A 185 -10.65 17.47 -6.80
N TRP A 186 -10.76 18.47 -5.93
CA TRP A 186 -12.00 18.95 -5.32
C TRP A 186 -13.09 19.35 -6.35
N TYR A 187 -12.68 19.66 -7.58
CA TYR A 187 -13.55 20.00 -8.70
C TYR A 187 -14.10 18.78 -9.45
N LEU A 188 -13.70 17.55 -9.07
CA LEU A 188 -14.20 16.30 -9.65
C LEU A 188 -15.07 15.53 -8.64
N PRO A 189 -16.08 14.79 -9.10
CA PRO A 189 -16.88 13.94 -8.24
C PRO A 189 -16.13 12.64 -7.85
N ALA A 190 -14.88 12.78 -7.35
CA ALA A 190 -13.95 11.69 -7.11
C ALA A 190 -14.51 10.59 -6.20
N ARG A 191 -15.37 10.94 -5.23
CA ARG A 191 -16.00 10.00 -4.31
C ARG A 191 -16.74 8.85 -5.00
N TRP A 192 -17.35 9.13 -6.16
CA TRP A 192 -18.09 8.11 -6.93
C TRP A 192 -17.28 7.49 -8.06
N LEU A 193 -16.20 8.15 -8.49
CA LEU A 193 -15.40 7.71 -9.64
C LEU A 193 -14.24 6.79 -9.26
N VAL A 194 -13.72 6.88 -8.03
CA VAL A 194 -12.55 6.10 -7.60
C VAL A 194 -12.92 4.61 -7.49
N LEU A 195 -12.21 3.79 -8.28
CA LEU A 195 -12.38 2.33 -8.33
C LEU A 195 -11.65 1.63 -7.18
N ASP A 196 -10.38 1.97 -6.97
CA ASP A 196 -9.52 1.37 -5.97
C ASP A 196 -9.54 2.26 -4.71
N ARG A 197 -10.42 1.95 -3.77
CA ARG A 197 -10.81 2.85 -2.67
C ARG A 197 -9.92 2.74 -1.44
N TYR A 198 -9.44 1.53 -1.14
CA TYR A 198 -8.70 1.23 0.10
C TYR A 198 -9.33 1.91 1.33
N ASP A 199 -10.60 1.59 1.60
CA ASP A 199 -11.38 2.24 2.66
C ASP A 199 -10.89 1.80 4.04
N ILE A 200 -9.99 2.59 4.62
CA ILE A 200 -9.39 2.36 5.93
C ILE A 200 -10.38 2.74 7.04
N ILE A 201 -11.05 3.89 6.90
CA ILE A 201 -11.83 4.47 8.00
C ILE A 201 -13.00 3.58 8.43
N SER A 202 -13.60 2.84 7.49
CA SER A 202 -14.68 1.91 7.80
C SER A 202 -14.21 0.64 8.51
N LYS A 203 -12.92 0.28 8.37
CA LYS A 203 -12.35 -0.98 8.81
C LYS A 203 -11.51 -0.86 10.08
N VAL A 204 -10.84 0.28 10.29
CA VAL A 204 -9.82 0.45 11.34
C VAL A 204 -10.30 0.10 12.75
N LYS A 205 -11.57 0.33 13.05
CA LYS A 205 -12.19 -0.02 14.34
C LYS A 205 -12.25 -1.54 14.63
N ASN A 206 -12.06 -2.36 13.60
CA ASN A 206 -12.09 -3.82 13.69
C ASN A 206 -10.68 -4.42 13.72
N ILE A 207 -9.63 -3.62 13.88
CA ILE A 207 -8.26 -4.13 14.03
C ILE A 207 -8.13 -4.87 15.34
N ASN A 208 -7.66 -6.11 15.29
CA ASN A 208 -7.53 -7.00 16.45
C ASN A 208 -6.08 -7.03 17.01
N SER A 209 -5.24 -6.06 16.67
CA SER A 209 -3.85 -5.98 17.12
C SER A 209 -3.51 -4.59 17.65
N PRO A 210 -2.47 -4.45 18.51
CA PRO A 210 -1.95 -3.14 18.88
C PRO A 210 -1.64 -2.30 17.64
N LEU A 211 -2.11 -1.05 17.63
CA LEU A 211 -1.98 -0.13 16.49
C LEU A 211 -1.03 1.01 16.84
N LEU A 212 -0.05 1.25 15.95
CA LEU A 212 0.80 2.44 15.95
C LEU A 212 0.55 3.24 14.67
N VAL A 213 0.28 4.54 14.81
CA VAL A 213 0.15 5.47 13.67
C VAL A 213 1.30 6.45 13.69
N LEU A 214 2.05 6.51 12.59
CA LEU A 214 3.15 7.44 12.34
C LEU A 214 2.73 8.40 11.24
N HIS A 215 2.93 9.72 11.42
CA HIS A 215 2.57 10.69 10.39
C HIS A 215 3.45 11.94 10.45
N GLY A 216 3.94 12.35 9.30
CA GLY A 216 4.73 13.58 9.17
C GLY A 216 3.86 14.83 9.37
N LEU A 217 4.25 15.73 10.27
CA LEU A 217 3.51 16.97 10.55
C LEU A 217 3.37 17.89 9.32
N LYS A 218 4.29 17.79 8.37
CA LYS A 218 4.35 18.61 7.16
C LYS A 218 4.07 17.84 5.88
N ASP A 219 3.40 16.68 5.99
CA ASP A 219 3.01 15.91 4.81
C ASP A 219 2.00 16.72 3.97
N LYS A 220 2.41 17.04 2.73
CA LYS A 220 1.62 17.83 1.78
C LYS A 220 0.71 16.98 0.91
N ILE A 221 0.95 15.67 0.84
CA ILE A 221 0.18 14.73 0.03
C ILE A 221 -0.94 14.14 0.87
N ILE A 222 -0.58 13.48 1.96
CA ILE A 222 -1.52 12.91 2.92
C ILE A 222 -1.46 13.77 4.18
N SER A 223 -2.39 14.70 4.32
CA SER A 223 -2.43 15.58 5.49
C SER A 223 -2.50 14.79 6.79
N ILE A 224 -1.81 15.25 7.83
CA ILE A 224 -1.83 14.66 9.17
C ILE A 224 -3.25 14.46 9.72
N GLU A 225 -4.23 15.26 9.28
CA GLU A 225 -5.62 15.13 9.70
C GLU A 225 -6.22 13.77 9.30
N PHE A 226 -5.76 13.17 8.21
CA PHE A 226 -6.15 11.80 7.88
C PHE A 226 -5.63 10.80 8.92
N GLY A 227 -4.36 10.91 9.30
CA GLY A 227 -3.76 10.05 10.33
C GLY A 227 -4.45 10.17 11.68
N LYS A 228 -4.76 11.40 12.11
CA LYS A 228 -5.53 11.66 13.34
C LYS A 228 -6.92 11.02 13.29
N ARG A 229 -7.64 11.16 12.16
CA ARG A 229 -8.96 10.54 11.98
C ARG A 229 -8.88 9.01 12.04
N VAL A 230 -7.89 8.41 11.38
CA VAL A 230 -7.67 6.95 11.43
C VAL A 230 -7.39 6.50 12.86
N PHE A 231 -6.48 7.17 13.58
CA PHE A 231 -6.15 6.84 14.97
C PHE A 231 -7.36 6.96 15.91
N ASN A 232 -8.14 8.02 15.79
CA ASN A 232 -9.31 8.27 16.66
C ASN A 232 -10.51 7.33 16.35
N SER A 233 -10.45 6.60 15.23
CA SER A 233 -11.51 5.68 14.81
C SER A 233 -11.15 4.20 15.01
N ALA A 234 -9.93 3.95 15.55
CA ALA A 234 -9.41 2.61 15.84
C ALA A 234 -9.90 2.06 17.17
#